data_96772b074764159475f2d33c496fd183
#
_entry.id   96772b074764159475f2d33c496fd183
#
_cell.length_a   1.000
_cell.length_b   1.000
_cell.length_c   1.000
_cell.angle_alpha   90.00
_cell.angle_beta   90.00
_cell.angle_gamma   90.00
#
_symmetry.space_group_name_H-M   'P 1'
#
loop_
_entity.id
_entity.type
_entity.pdbx_description
1 polymer ?
#
loop_
_entity_poly.entity_id
_entity_poly.type
_entity_poly.pdbx_seq_one_letter_code
_entity_poly.pdbx_strand_id
1 'polypeptide(L)'
;DPYYPTDDRCLPYYELCQKLDVPVLFHTGENSRDSDCAKWNDPKYIVEVAKKYPVLKVIITHYYWPKVEYCYEITKNIPNIYFELAGLADSEVVEKSGGIEIIRKILKKTIADRPDKVLLGTDWPMCKIEDHIALVKSLKLGERDENKVLSENSIKIYKLSIII
;
A
#
# COMPACT_ATOMS: atom_id res chain seq x y z
N ASP A 1 -2.25 7.25 -22.43
CA ASP A 1 -2.84 8.47 -21.88
C ASP A 1 -3.05 8.31 -20.37
N PRO A 2 -2.76 9.36 -19.58
CA PRO A 2 -3.03 9.31 -18.15
C PRO A 2 -4.53 9.14 -17.89
N TYR A 3 -4.88 8.39 -16.85
CA TYR A 3 -6.26 8.14 -16.45
C TYR A 3 -6.36 8.10 -14.92
N TYR A 4 -7.51 8.46 -14.40
CA TYR A 4 -7.79 8.34 -12.98
C TYR A 4 -8.29 6.92 -12.62
N PRO A 5 -8.07 6.45 -11.39
CA PRO A 5 -8.70 5.21 -10.93
C PRO A 5 -10.21 5.15 -11.08
N THR A 6 -10.88 6.31 -11.10
CA THR A 6 -12.33 6.46 -11.29
C THR A 6 -12.79 6.47 -12.75
N ASP A 7 -11.88 6.37 -13.71
CA ASP A 7 -12.21 6.36 -15.13
C ASP A 7 -13.08 5.14 -15.50
N ASP A 8 -14.09 5.34 -16.33
CA ASP A 8 -15.03 4.29 -16.73
C ASP A 8 -14.32 3.11 -17.40
N ARG A 9 -13.18 3.33 -18.05
CA ARG A 9 -12.34 2.27 -18.64
C ARG A 9 -11.82 1.27 -17.61
N CYS A 10 -11.72 1.67 -16.35
CA CYS A 10 -11.22 0.82 -15.26
C CYS A 10 -12.33 -0.05 -14.64
N LEU A 11 -13.61 0.36 -14.73
CA LEU A 11 -14.71 -0.28 -14.01
C LEU A 11 -14.88 -1.77 -14.35
N PRO A 12 -14.78 -2.23 -15.60
CA PRO A 12 -14.90 -3.65 -15.93
C PRO A 12 -13.81 -4.52 -15.26
N TYR A 13 -12.62 -3.95 -15.03
CA TYR A 13 -11.52 -4.66 -14.33
C TYR A 13 -11.83 -4.81 -12.84
N TYR A 14 -12.42 -3.79 -12.19
CA TYR A 14 -12.81 -3.88 -10.78
C TYR A 14 -13.90 -4.92 -10.56
N GLU A 15 -14.90 -4.96 -11.44
CA GLU A 15 -15.97 -5.98 -11.42
C GLU A 15 -15.40 -7.38 -11.62
N LEU A 16 -14.47 -7.55 -12.56
CA LEU A 16 -13.79 -8.83 -12.77
C LEU A 16 -12.97 -9.25 -11.54
N CYS A 17 -12.21 -8.33 -10.95
CA CYS A 17 -11.42 -8.60 -9.76
C CYS A 17 -12.29 -9.01 -8.57
N GLN A 18 -13.45 -8.35 -8.37
CA GLN A 18 -14.43 -8.79 -7.35
C GLN A 18 -14.95 -10.20 -7.64
N LYS A 19 -15.33 -10.49 -8.88
CA LYS A 19 -15.83 -11.80 -9.29
C LYS A 19 -14.82 -12.91 -9.06
N LEU A 20 -13.56 -12.65 -9.31
CA LEU A 20 -12.45 -13.59 -9.13
C LEU A 20 -11.91 -13.62 -7.70
N ASP A 21 -12.38 -12.71 -6.83
CA ASP A 21 -11.88 -12.50 -5.47
C ASP A 21 -10.35 -12.31 -5.43
N VAL A 22 -9.83 -11.50 -6.36
CA VAL A 22 -8.44 -11.06 -6.41
C VAL A 22 -8.33 -9.57 -6.09
N PRO A 23 -7.23 -9.10 -5.47
CA PRO A 23 -7.05 -7.69 -5.18
C PRO A 23 -6.71 -6.88 -6.44
N VAL A 24 -7.03 -5.58 -6.40
CA VAL A 24 -6.50 -4.57 -7.32
C VAL A 24 -5.41 -3.80 -6.59
N LEU A 25 -4.26 -3.64 -7.24
CA LEU A 25 -3.12 -2.92 -6.71
C LEU A 25 -2.93 -1.62 -7.50
N PHE A 26 -2.83 -0.50 -6.79
CA PHE A 26 -2.62 0.83 -7.35
C PHE A 26 -1.23 1.34 -6.98
N HIS A 27 -0.44 1.70 -7.99
CA HIS A 27 0.71 2.58 -7.77
C HIS A 27 0.21 3.94 -7.26
N THR A 28 0.85 4.49 -6.23
CA THR A 28 0.50 5.80 -5.69
C THR A 28 1.73 6.62 -5.34
N GLY A 29 1.58 7.95 -5.43
CA GLY A 29 2.65 8.88 -5.15
C GLY A 29 3.48 9.24 -6.37
N GLU A 30 4.64 9.79 -6.10
CA GLU A 30 5.58 10.18 -7.13
C GLU A 30 6.30 8.97 -7.75
N ASN A 31 6.94 9.21 -8.87
CA ASN A 31 7.93 8.34 -9.45
C ASN A 31 9.21 9.15 -9.59
N SER A 32 10.38 8.57 -9.35
CA SER A 32 11.68 9.26 -9.43
C SER A 32 11.94 9.95 -10.79
N ARG A 33 11.25 9.51 -11.86
CA ARG A 33 11.35 10.09 -13.21
C ARG A 33 10.17 10.97 -13.59
N ASP A 34 9.08 10.96 -12.83
CA ASP A 34 7.85 11.70 -13.12
C ASP A 34 7.08 12.00 -11.82
N SER A 35 7.40 13.12 -11.19
CA SER A 35 6.69 13.58 -9.99
C SER A 35 5.23 13.98 -10.29
N ASP A 36 4.93 14.34 -11.52
CA ASP A 36 3.60 14.78 -11.96
C ASP A 36 2.60 13.62 -11.98
N CYS A 37 3.06 12.36 -12.02
CA CYS A 37 2.19 11.19 -12.02
C CYS A 37 1.32 11.12 -10.76
N ALA A 38 1.77 11.69 -9.64
CA ALA A 38 1.03 11.70 -8.37
C ALA A 38 -0.36 12.35 -8.47
N LYS A 39 -0.59 13.26 -9.43
CA LYS A 39 -1.91 13.87 -9.65
C LYS A 39 -2.95 12.89 -10.19
N TRP A 40 -2.50 11.84 -10.89
CA TRP A 40 -3.38 10.84 -11.49
C TRP A 40 -3.70 9.67 -10.55
N ASN A 41 -2.81 9.40 -9.59
CA ASN A 41 -2.89 8.27 -8.68
C ASN A 41 -3.16 8.68 -7.22
N ASP A 42 -3.69 9.88 -7.00
CA ASP A 42 -4.04 10.38 -5.67
C ASP A 42 -5.01 9.42 -4.96
N PRO A 43 -4.72 9.00 -3.72
CA PRO A 43 -5.57 8.08 -2.96
C PRO A 43 -7.02 8.51 -2.81
N LYS A 44 -7.37 9.78 -2.98
CA LYS A 44 -8.77 10.23 -2.98
C LYS A 44 -9.62 9.51 -4.03
N TYR A 45 -9.08 9.29 -5.23
CA TYR A 45 -9.78 8.55 -6.29
C TYR A 45 -9.89 7.06 -5.95
N ILE A 46 -8.86 6.51 -5.29
CA ILE A 46 -8.87 5.12 -4.83
C ILE A 46 -9.91 4.91 -3.73
N VAL A 47 -10.08 5.89 -2.85
CA VAL A 47 -11.15 5.90 -1.83
C VAL A 47 -12.54 5.88 -2.49
N GLU A 48 -12.74 6.62 -3.59
CA GLU A 48 -13.99 6.58 -4.35
C GLU A 48 -14.25 5.19 -4.94
N VAL A 49 -13.23 4.57 -5.55
CA VAL A 49 -13.30 3.18 -6.05
C VAL A 49 -13.62 2.21 -4.92
N ALA A 50 -12.91 2.29 -3.79
CA ALA A 50 -13.11 1.41 -2.65
C ALA A 50 -14.52 1.52 -2.04
N LYS A 51 -15.10 2.71 -2.02
CA LYS A 51 -16.48 2.95 -1.58
C LYS A 51 -17.52 2.41 -2.59
N LYS A 52 -17.26 2.57 -3.88
CA LYS A 52 -18.13 2.06 -4.95
C LYS A 52 -18.13 0.53 -5.00
N TYR A 53 -17.01 -0.09 -4.66
CA TYR A 53 -16.80 -1.54 -4.69
C TYR A 53 -16.41 -2.08 -3.30
N PRO A 54 -17.34 -2.15 -2.32
CA PRO A 54 -17.00 -2.41 -0.91
C PRO A 54 -16.45 -3.82 -0.63
N VAL A 55 -16.64 -4.78 -1.52
CA VAL A 55 -16.07 -6.13 -1.41
C VAL A 55 -14.75 -6.30 -2.17
N LEU A 56 -14.38 -5.33 -3.02
CA LEU A 56 -13.11 -5.32 -3.72
C LEU A 56 -11.96 -5.10 -2.71
N LYS A 57 -10.93 -5.93 -2.78
CA LYS A 57 -9.70 -5.73 -2.03
C LYS A 57 -8.83 -4.73 -2.80
N VAL A 58 -8.61 -3.56 -2.24
CA VAL A 58 -7.87 -2.46 -2.86
C VAL A 58 -6.53 -2.30 -2.16
N ILE A 59 -5.42 -2.45 -2.86
CA ILE A 59 -4.08 -2.30 -2.32
C ILE A 59 -3.48 -0.98 -2.83
N ILE A 60 -3.05 -0.14 -1.90
CA ILE A 60 -2.29 1.08 -2.17
C ILE A 60 -0.80 0.75 -1.98
N THR A 61 0.01 0.89 -3.04
CA THR A 61 1.46 0.77 -2.94
C THR A 61 2.10 2.11 -2.62
N HIS A 62 3.26 2.10 -2.00
CA HIS A 62 4.12 3.28 -1.75
C HIS A 62 3.52 4.33 -0.81
N TYR A 63 2.34 4.13 -0.22
CA TYR A 63 1.69 5.10 0.69
C TYR A 63 1.57 6.53 0.15
N TYR A 64 1.50 6.67 -1.16
CA TYR A 64 1.42 7.99 -1.80
C TYR A 64 2.57 8.94 -1.41
N TRP A 65 3.80 8.39 -1.32
CA TRP A 65 4.95 9.23 -1.01
C TRP A 65 5.07 10.40 -2.00
N PRO A 66 5.55 11.58 -1.59
CA PRO A 66 6.06 11.87 -0.26
C PRO A 66 4.98 12.22 0.79
N LYS A 67 3.69 12.22 0.44
CA LYS A 67 2.57 12.65 1.30
C LYS A 67 1.96 11.49 2.10
N VAL A 68 2.80 10.70 2.78
CA VAL A 68 2.37 9.47 3.49
C VAL A 68 1.34 9.74 4.60
N GLU A 69 1.43 10.88 5.31
CA GLU A 69 0.45 11.26 6.32
C GLU A 69 -0.93 11.54 5.72
N TYR A 70 -0.98 12.23 4.59
CA TYR A 70 -2.22 12.47 3.86
C TYR A 70 -2.88 11.15 3.42
N CYS A 71 -2.10 10.23 2.86
CA CYS A 71 -2.60 8.91 2.47
C CYS A 71 -3.28 8.18 3.64
N TYR A 72 -2.62 8.15 4.80
CA TYR A 72 -3.20 7.57 6.00
C TYR A 72 -4.52 8.24 6.38
N GLU A 73 -4.54 9.58 6.48
CA GLU A 73 -5.71 10.31 6.98
C GLU A 73 -6.96 10.09 6.13
N ILE A 74 -6.85 10.08 4.80
CA ILE A 74 -8.03 9.92 3.94
C ILE A 74 -8.49 8.46 3.80
N THR A 75 -7.62 7.49 4.11
CA THR A 75 -7.91 6.06 3.94
C THR A 75 -8.23 5.33 5.24
N LYS A 76 -7.96 5.93 6.41
CA LYS A 76 -8.03 5.24 7.72
C LYS A 76 -9.38 4.60 8.04
N ASN A 77 -10.49 5.13 7.51
CA ASN A 77 -11.84 4.63 7.74
C ASN A 77 -12.40 3.77 6.59
N ILE A 78 -11.58 3.38 5.62
CA ILE A 78 -12.02 2.59 4.47
C ILE A 78 -11.62 1.12 4.67
N PRO A 79 -12.58 0.22 4.96
CA PRO A 79 -12.27 -1.11 5.47
C PRO A 79 -11.64 -2.07 4.46
N ASN A 80 -11.85 -1.85 3.17
CA ASN A 80 -11.35 -2.70 2.09
C ASN A 80 -10.06 -2.18 1.43
N ILE A 81 -9.42 -1.14 2.01
CA ILE A 81 -8.10 -0.67 1.61
C ILE A 81 -7.02 -1.36 2.43
N TYR A 82 -6.01 -1.84 1.72
CA TYR A 82 -4.76 -2.44 2.19
C TYR A 82 -3.58 -1.58 1.75
N PHE A 83 -2.43 -1.75 2.37
CA PHE A 83 -1.22 -1.00 2.07
C PHE A 83 -0.06 -1.94 1.83
N GLU A 84 0.74 -1.65 0.83
CA GLU A 84 1.98 -2.34 0.54
C GLU A 84 3.16 -1.39 0.75
N LEU A 85 4.22 -1.89 1.41
CA LEU A 85 5.36 -1.11 1.86
C LEU A 85 6.39 -0.79 0.76
N ALA A 86 6.14 -1.22 -0.48
CA ALA A 86 7.07 -1.06 -1.59
C ALA A 86 7.67 0.36 -1.66
N GLY A 87 8.98 0.45 -1.80
CA GLY A 87 9.71 1.71 -1.90
C GLY A 87 9.94 2.48 -0.59
N LEU A 88 9.23 2.18 0.51
CA LEU A 88 9.30 3.00 1.73
C LEU A 88 10.63 2.90 2.49
N ALA A 89 11.51 1.96 2.14
CA ALA A 89 12.87 1.86 2.66
C ALA A 89 13.91 2.51 1.73
N ASP A 90 13.51 3.02 0.56
CA ASP A 90 14.39 3.72 -0.36
C ASP A 90 14.82 5.07 0.19
N SER A 91 16.09 5.45 -0.03
CA SER A 91 16.67 6.67 0.51
C SER A 91 16.02 7.95 -0.03
N GLU A 92 15.67 8.00 -1.32
CA GLU A 92 14.98 9.13 -1.93
C GLU A 92 13.57 9.29 -1.36
N VAL A 93 12.85 8.18 -1.24
CA VAL A 93 11.49 8.15 -0.66
C VAL A 93 11.52 8.61 0.80
N VAL A 94 12.48 8.12 1.58
CA VAL A 94 12.68 8.52 2.99
C VAL A 94 12.97 10.02 3.09
N GLU A 95 13.91 10.54 2.31
CA GLU A 95 14.28 11.96 2.34
C GLU A 95 13.09 12.86 1.97
N LYS A 96 12.44 12.59 0.84
CA LYS A 96 11.30 13.39 0.36
C LYS A 96 10.07 13.30 1.26
N SER A 97 9.90 12.19 1.98
CA SER A 97 8.80 12.02 2.94
C SER A 97 9.06 12.69 4.30
N GLY A 98 10.17 13.41 4.47
CA GLY A 98 10.52 14.10 5.72
C GLY A 98 11.32 13.24 6.71
N GLY A 99 11.87 12.14 6.27
CA GLY A 99 12.73 11.26 7.06
C GLY A 99 12.09 9.97 7.53
N ILE A 100 12.93 9.02 7.91
CA ILE A 100 12.51 7.66 8.29
C ILE A 100 11.54 7.64 9.49
N GLU A 101 11.62 8.61 10.40
CA GLU A 101 10.74 8.66 11.58
C GLU A 101 9.30 9.00 11.21
N ILE A 102 9.07 9.79 10.16
CA ILE A 102 7.73 10.06 9.65
C ILE A 102 7.12 8.76 9.10
N ILE A 103 7.88 8.03 8.29
CA ILE A 103 7.45 6.72 7.74
C ILE A 103 7.15 5.74 8.87
N ARG A 104 8.08 5.59 9.84
CA ARG A 104 7.87 4.70 11.00
C ARG A 104 6.63 5.07 11.81
N LYS A 105 6.41 6.35 12.06
CA LYS A 105 5.22 6.86 12.78
C LYS A 105 3.94 6.45 12.06
N ILE A 106 3.86 6.67 10.75
CA ILE A 106 2.67 6.34 9.96
C ILE A 106 2.45 4.84 9.87
N LEU A 107 3.49 4.05 9.66
CA LEU A 107 3.40 2.59 9.64
C LEU A 107 2.91 2.04 10.98
N LYS A 108 3.48 2.48 12.10
CA LYS A 108 3.03 2.08 13.45
C LYS A 108 1.56 2.40 13.66
N LYS A 109 1.12 3.61 13.29
CA LYS A 109 -0.26 4.04 13.41
C LYS A 109 -1.20 3.16 12.56
N THR A 110 -0.82 2.91 11.29
CA THR A 110 -1.61 2.06 10.40
C THR A 110 -1.72 0.63 10.92
N ILE A 111 -0.61 0.05 11.40
CA ILE A 111 -0.60 -1.33 11.91
C ILE A 111 -1.40 -1.44 13.22
N ALA A 112 -1.28 -0.45 14.13
CA ALA A 112 -2.07 -0.42 15.35
C ALA A 112 -3.58 -0.38 15.08
N ASP A 113 -4.01 0.41 14.10
CA ASP A 113 -5.43 0.55 13.74
C ASP A 113 -5.92 -0.65 12.91
N ARG A 114 -5.07 -1.20 12.06
CA ARG A 114 -5.43 -2.18 11.02
C ARG A 114 -4.31 -3.20 10.77
N PRO A 115 -3.98 -4.07 11.74
CA PRO A 115 -2.84 -4.99 11.65
C PRO A 115 -2.95 -5.98 10.48
N ASP A 116 -4.18 -6.30 10.04
CA ASP A 116 -4.44 -7.22 8.93
C ASP A 116 -4.42 -6.54 7.53
N LYS A 117 -4.02 -5.27 7.45
CA LYS A 117 -4.11 -4.48 6.22
C LYS A 117 -2.77 -4.02 5.65
N VAL A 118 -1.67 -4.33 6.30
CA VAL A 118 -0.33 -3.91 5.86
C VAL A 118 0.45 -5.11 5.35
N LEU A 119 1.01 -5.00 4.14
CA LEU A 119 1.69 -6.06 3.41
C LEU A 119 3.16 -5.69 3.20
N LEU A 120 4.06 -6.64 3.36
CA LEU A 120 5.44 -6.48 2.89
C LEU A 120 5.46 -6.44 1.37
N GLY A 121 6.10 -5.42 0.81
CA GLY A 121 6.43 -5.28 -0.59
C GLY A 121 7.74 -4.52 -0.71
N THR A 122 8.44 -4.62 -1.83
CA THR A 122 9.79 -4.07 -1.97
C THR A 122 9.99 -3.15 -3.16
N ASP A 123 9.19 -3.29 -4.22
CA ASP A 123 9.47 -2.67 -5.52
C ASP A 123 10.72 -3.24 -6.21
N TRP A 124 11.00 -4.53 -5.98
CA TRP A 124 12.13 -5.21 -6.62
C TRP A 124 12.03 -5.13 -8.15
N PRO A 125 13.13 -4.88 -8.89
CA PRO A 125 14.54 -4.84 -8.44
C PRO A 125 15.02 -3.45 -7.99
N MET A 126 14.16 -2.45 -7.88
CA MET A 126 14.54 -1.08 -7.50
C MET A 126 15.01 -1.01 -6.05
N CYS A 127 14.37 -1.75 -5.15
CA CYS A 127 14.71 -1.80 -3.73
C CYS A 127 15.02 -3.23 -3.27
N LYS A 128 15.81 -3.36 -2.20
CA LYS A 128 16.17 -4.65 -1.61
C LYS A 128 15.13 -5.10 -0.61
N ILE A 129 14.86 -6.40 -0.57
CA ILE A 129 13.93 -6.99 0.40
C ILE A 129 14.45 -6.84 1.84
N GLU A 130 15.77 -6.94 2.03
CA GLU A 130 16.41 -6.83 3.33
C GLU A 130 16.17 -5.48 3.98
N ASP A 131 16.17 -4.38 3.21
CA ASP A 131 15.94 -3.03 3.70
C ASP A 131 14.48 -2.86 4.17
N HIS A 132 13.52 -3.46 3.48
CA HIS A 132 12.11 -3.43 3.87
C HIS A 132 11.83 -4.32 5.08
N ILE A 133 12.46 -5.49 5.19
CA ILE A 133 12.42 -6.31 6.41
C ILE A 133 13.03 -5.54 7.58
N ALA A 134 14.17 -4.88 7.38
CA ALA A 134 14.81 -4.05 8.41
C ALA A 134 13.91 -2.87 8.84
N LEU A 135 13.20 -2.23 7.89
CA LEU A 135 12.21 -1.21 8.20
C LEU A 135 11.11 -1.77 9.11
N VAL A 136 10.50 -2.92 8.77
CA VAL A 136 9.44 -3.53 9.59
C VAL A 136 9.98 -3.87 10.99
N LYS A 137 11.14 -4.51 11.11
CA LYS A 137 11.77 -4.84 12.40
C LYS A 137 12.07 -3.60 13.24
N SER A 138 12.46 -2.48 12.59
CA SER A 138 12.72 -1.21 13.27
C SER A 138 11.49 -0.59 13.93
N LEU A 139 10.28 -1.02 13.54
CA LEU A 139 9.03 -0.58 14.15
C LEU A 139 8.86 -1.16 15.56
N LYS A 140 9.59 -2.21 15.93
CA LYS A 140 9.50 -2.89 17.23
C LYS A 140 8.06 -3.29 17.58
N LEU A 141 7.39 -3.92 16.65
CA LEU A 141 6.06 -4.47 16.82
C LEU A 141 6.10 -5.70 17.74
N GLY A 142 4.96 -6.11 18.30
CA GLY A 142 4.83 -7.45 18.89
C GLY A 142 4.93 -8.53 17.80
N GLU A 143 5.43 -9.72 18.16
CA GLU A 143 5.66 -10.85 17.24
C GLU A 143 4.47 -11.14 16.31
N ARG A 144 3.26 -11.11 16.86
CA ARG A 144 2.02 -11.33 16.11
C ARG A 144 1.85 -10.33 14.95
N ASP A 145 2.01 -9.04 15.23
CA ASP A 145 1.77 -8.01 14.21
C ASP A 145 2.94 -7.92 13.23
N GLU A 146 4.17 -8.21 13.67
CA GLU A 146 5.34 -8.34 12.81
C GLU A 146 5.14 -9.48 11.79
N ASN A 147 4.73 -10.67 12.24
CA ASN A 147 4.46 -11.82 11.37
C ASN A 147 3.35 -11.54 10.36
N LYS A 148 2.28 -10.84 10.77
CA LYS A 148 1.22 -10.40 9.86
C LYS A 148 1.78 -9.55 8.72
N VAL A 149 2.55 -8.51 9.05
CA VAL A 149 3.11 -7.60 8.04
C VAL A 149 4.10 -8.32 7.14
N LEU A 150 4.98 -9.15 7.71
CA LEU A 150 6.05 -9.81 6.96
C LEU A 150 5.54 -10.89 5.99
N SER A 151 4.43 -11.59 6.32
CA SER A 151 3.98 -12.72 5.51
C SER A 151 2.48 -13.02 5.55
N GLU A 152 1.85 -13.11 6.73
CA GLU A 152 0.51 -13.68 6.87
C GLU A 152 -0.55 -12.92 6.09
N ASN A 153 -0.48 -11.58 6.08
CA ASN A 153 -1.42 -10.75 5.35
C ASN A 153 -1.31 -10.98 3.84
N SER A 154 -0.09 -11.11 3.30
CA SER A 154 0.14 -11.41 1.88
C SER A 154 -0.36 -12.80 1.51
N ILE A 155 -0.07 -13.80 2.35
CA ILE A 155 -0.59 -15.16 2.18
C ILE A 155 -2.11 -15.15 2.08
N LYS A 156 -2.77 -14.44 2.99
CA LYS A 156 -4.23 -14.37 3.06
C LYS A 156 -4.86 -13.63 1.87
N ILE A 157 -4.33 -12.45 1.52
CA ILE A 157 -4.93 -11.61 0.48
C ILE A 157 -4.76 -12.20 -0.91
N TYR A 158 -3.60 -12.81 -1.17
CA TYR A 158 -3.28 -13.44 -2.46
C TYR A 158 -3.64 -14.93 -2.50
N LYS A 159 -4.18 -15.50 -1.40
CA LYS A 159 -4.57 -16.93 -1.28
C LYS A 159 -3.42 -17.86 -1.63
N LEU A 160 -2.22 -17.56 -1.15
CA LEU A 160 -1.03 -18.35 -1.45
C LEU A 160 -1.10 -19.71 -0.74
N SER A 161 -0.86 -20.78 -1.50
CA SER A 161 -0.63 -22.11 -0.92
C SER A 161 0.85 -22.21 -0.56
N ILE A 162 1.16 -22.27 0.74
CA ILE A 162 2.53 -22.51 1.19
C ILE A 162 2.71 -24.01 1.31
N ILE A 163 3.57 -24.58 0.47
CA ILE A 163 4.05 -25.95 0.64
C ILE A 163 5.21 -25.85 1.64
N ILE A 164 4.98 -26.31 2.87
CA ILE A 164 6.00 -26.44 3.92
C ILE A 164 6.61 -27.82 3.80
#